data_a6cb9f3a4ca37d4be12e60e2c98f6710
#
_entry.id   a6cb9f3a4ca37d4be12e60e2c98f6710
#
_cell.length_a   1.000
_cell.length_b   1.000
_cell.length_c   1.000
_cell.angle_alpha   90.00
_cell.angle_beta   90.00
_cell.angle_gamma   90.00
#
_symmetry.space_group_name_H-M   'P 1'
#
loop_
_entity.id
_entity.type
_entity.pdbx_description
1 polymer ?
#
loop_
_entity_poly.entity_id
_entity_poly.type
_entity_poly.pdbx_seq_one_letter_code
_entity_poly.pdbx_strand_id
1 'polypeptide(L)'
;MKNTVLTFKQAKEKGEKLSMLTAYDYSTAKLIDEAGVNAILIGDSLGNVILGYEDTISVTMEDMIHHCAAVARGAKNALIVCDMPFMSYQTSVYDAVVNAGRLMKEGRAQAVKLEGGKEVCPQVKAIVDAGIPVCGHLGLTPQSINAFGGFKVQAKTEAAAKKLIENAKALEEAGVFAMVLECVPAKIAELVTEKVSVPTIGIGAGNVCDGQVLVYQDMLGMFSDFTPKFVKRFADIGTVMKDAFATYDREVKAGTFPEKKHEYTVSDDVLEKLY
;
A
#
# COMPACT_ATOMS: atom_id res chain seq x y z
N MET A 1 -19.22 -1.01 7.87
CA MET A 1 -18.64 -1.27 9.21
C MET A 1 -17.16 -0.91 9.16
N LYS A 2 -16.59 -0.30 10.19
CA LYS A 2 -15.18 0.09 10.19
C LYS A 2 -14.29 -1.15 10.38
N ASN A 3 -13.31 -1.31 9.49
CA ASN A 3 -12.32 -2.38 9.60
C ASN A 3 -11.27 -2.04 10.67
N THR A 4 -10.80 -3.06 11.38
CA THR A 4 -9.78 -2.98 12.42
C THR A 4 -8.90 -4.24 12.34
N VAL A 5 -7.85 -4.31 13.12
CA VAL A 5 -7.03 -5.53 13.23
C VAL A 5 -7.85 -6.75 13.69
N LEU A 6 -8.93 -6.53 14.46
CA LEU A 6 -9.86 -7.60 14.87
C LEU A 6 -10.68 -8.13 13.67
N THR A 7 -11.04 -7.27 12.72
CA THR A 7 -11.70 -7.67 11.46
C THR A 7 -10.83 -8.66 10.69
N PHE A 8 -9.52 -8.42 10.65
CA PHE A 8 -8.55 -9.30 10.00
C PHE A 8 -8.51 -10.68 10.66
N LYS A 9 -8.39 -10.71 11.98
CA LYS A 9 -8.42 -11.96 12.75
C LYS A 9 -9.72 -12.75 12.52
N GLN A 10 -10.87 -12.08 12.62
CA GLN A 10 -12.19 -12.70 12.41
C GLN A 10 -12.36 -13.24 10.99
N ALA A 11 -11.83 -12.54 9.97
CA ALA A 11 -11.87 -13.01 8.59
C ALA A 11 -11.10 -14.33 8.43
N LYS A 12 -9.90 -14.45 9.00
CA LYS A 12 -9.12 -15.70 9.04
C LYS A 12 -9.91 -16.83 9.69
N GLU A 13 -10.48 -16.59 10.88
CA GLU A 13 -11.26 -17.58 11.64
C GLU A 13 -12.48 -18.09 10.85
N LYS A 14 -13.11 -17.22 10.04
CA LYS A 14 -14.29 -17.56 9.23
C LYS A 14 -13.95 -18.04 7.82
N GLY A 15 -12.70 -17.99 7.39
CA GLY A 15 -12.30 -18.27 6.01
C GLY A 15 -12.76 -17.22 5.01
N GLU A 16 -13.05 -15.99 5.45
CA GLU A 16 -13.43 -14.86 4.61
C GLU A 16 -12.19 -14.20 4.02
N LYS A 17 -12.23 -13.84 2.73
CA LYS A 17 -11.11 -13.21 2.06
C LYS A 17 -11.07 -11.71 2.29
N LEU A 18 -9.86 -11.18 2.47
CA LEU A 18 -9.58 -9.76 2.69
C LEU A 18 -9.04 -9.11 1.43
N SER A 19 -9.53 -7.92 1.12
CA SER A 19 -8.99 -7.08 0.05
C SER A 19 -8.21 -5.90 0.63
N MET A 20 -7.06 -5.63 0.03
CA MET A 20 -6.20 -4.49 0.36
C MET A 20 -5.77 -3.82 -0.94
N LEU A 21 -5.74 -2.50 -0.98
CA LEU A 21 -5.18 -1.72 -2.08
C LEU A 21 -4.23 -0.66 -1.54
N THR A 22 -3.23 -0.29 -2.32
CA THR A 22 -2.46 0.91 -1.97
C THR A 22 -3.27 2.17 -2.25
N ALA A 23 -2.98 3.26 -1.55
CA ALA A 23 -3.38 4.63 -1.91
C ALA A 23 -2.37 5.61 -1.33
N TYR A 24 -2.29 6.80 -1.96
CA TYR A 24 -1.26 7.78 -1.61
C TYR A 24 -1.82 9.21 -1.51
N ASP A 25 -3.13 9.40 -1.75
CA ASP A 25 -3.80 10.70 -1.69
C ASP A 25 -5.23 10.58 -1.17
N TYR A 26 -5.82 11.74 -0.84
CA TYR A 26 -7.17 11.85 -0.30
C TYR A 26 -8.26 11.32 -1.23
N SER A 27 -8.21 11.71 -2.51
CA SER A 27 -9.28 11.41 -3.47
C SER A 27 -9.33 9.93 -3.80
N THR A 28 -8.17 9.32 -4.07
CA THR A 28 -8.06 7.89 -4.33
C THR A 28 -8.45 7.06 -3.11
N ALA A 29 -8.00 7.47 -1.91
CA ALA A 29 -8.37 6.79 -0.67
C ALA A 29 -9.88 6.79 -0.43
N LYS A 30 -10.56 7.91 -0.72
CA LYS A 30 -12.02 8.02 -0.62
C LYS A 30 -12.73 7.05 -1.57
N LEU A 31 -12.30 6.97 -2.83
CA LEU A 31 -12.89 6.04 -3.81
C LEU A 31 -12.69 4.58 -3.39
N ILE A 32 -11.51 4.21 -2.89
CA ILE A 32 -11.22 2.85 -2.42
C ILE A 32 -12.07 2.51 -1.18
N ASP A 33 -12.21 3.45 -0.23
CA ASP A 33 -13.02 3.26 0.96
C ASP A 33 -14.51 3.09 0.64
N GLU A 34 -15.04 3.91 -0.29
CA GLU A 34 -16.41 3.81 -0.81
C GLU A 34 -16.67 2.49 -1.57
N ALA A 35 -15.64 1.92 -2.20
CA ALA A 35 -15.70 0.61 -2.86
C ALA A 35 -15.74 -0.57 -1.86
N GLY A 36 -15.53 -0.33 -0.57
CA GLY A 36 -15.66 -1.34 0.48
C GLY A 36 -14.42 -2.23 0.66
N VAL A 37 -13.24 -1.80 0.21
CA VAL A 37 -11.96 -2.49 0.43
C VAL A 37 -11.64 -2.53 1.93
N ASN A 38 -11.16 -3.68 2.44
CA ASN A 38 -10.96 -3.87 3.88
C ASN A 38 -9.81 -3.05 4.45
N ALA A 39 -8.72 -2.85 3.70
CA ALA A 39 -7.60 -2.03 4.15
C ALA A 39 -6.99 -1.22 3.01
N ILE A 40 -6.40 -0.09 3.37
CA ILE A 40 -5.59 0.74 2.49
C ILE A 40 -4.16 0.73 3.01
N LEU A 41 -3.22 0.39 2.14
CA LEU A 41 -1.80 0.40 2.40
C LEU A 41 -1.18 1.67 1.83
N ILE A 42 -0.52 2.45 2.67
CA ILE A 42 0.41 3.46 2.21
C ILE A 42 1.76 2.76 2.11
N GLY A 43 2.01 2.19 0.92
CA GLY A 43 3.23 1.44 0.64
C GLY A 43 4.38 2.37 0.27
N ASP A 44 5.61 1.99 0.61
CA ASP A 44 6.82 2.67 0.14
C ASP A 44 7.03 2.54 -1.38
N SER A 45 6.24 1.68 -2.04
CA SER A 45 6.03 1.68 -3.51
C SER A 45 5.62 3.04 -4.08
N LEU A 46 5.17 4.00 -3.22
CA LEU A 46 4.99 5.40 -3.63
C LEU A 46 6.26 6.00 -4.24
N GLY A 47 7.43 5.52 -3.82
CA GLY A 47 8.71 5.90 -4.43
C GLY A 47 8.69 5.72 -5.93
N ASN A 48 8.23 4.56 -6.42
CA ASN A 48 8.15 4.27 -7.84
C ASN A 48 6.97 4.98 -8.53
N VAL A 49 5.75 4.78 -8.00
CA VAL A 49 4.51 5.13 -8.75
C VAL A 49 4.03 6.56 -8.54
N ILE A 50 4.56 7.27 -7.54
CA ILE A 50 4.20 8.67 -7.22
C ILE A 50 5.41 9.61 -7.37
N LEU A 51 6.56 9.23 -6.79
CA LEU A 51 7.75 10.09 -6.76
C LEU A 51 8.68 9.86 -7.95
N GLY A 52 8.49 8.77 -8.73
CA GLY A 52 9.29 8.44 -9.91
C GLY A 52 10.71 7.97 -9.60
N TYR A 53 10.93 7.42 -8.39
CA TYR A 53 12.22 6.82 -8.03
C TYR A 53 12.36 5.43 -8.67
N GLU A 54 13.59 5.00 -8.90
CA GLU A 54 13.89 3.68 -9.46
C GLU A 54 13.56 2.53 -8.49
N ASP A 55 13.63 2.81 -7.18
CA ASP A 55 13.35 1.85 -6.11
C ASP A 55 12.66 2.52 -4.90
N THR A 56 12.43 1.75 -3.83
CA THR A 56 11.78 2.23 -2.60
C THR A 56 12.79 2.74 -1.55
N ILE A 57 14.09 2.62 -1.79
CA ILE A 57 15.14 2.88 -0.79
C ILE A 57 15.22 4.37 -0.43
N SER A 58 14.97 5.24 -1.40
CA SER A 58 15.04 6.70 -1.22
C SER A 58 13.83 7.32 -0.52
N VAL A 59 12.78 6.52 -0.27
CA VAL A 59 11.56 7.01 0.41
C VAL A 59 11.87 7.35 1.86
N THR A 60 11.46 8.54 2.29
CA THR A 60 11.71 9.06 3.63
C THR A 60 10.51 8.85 4.58
N MET A 61 10.74 9.02 5.89
CA MET A 61 9.66 9.06 6.87
C MET A 61 8.67 10.21 6.61
N GLU A 62 9.19 11.34 6.14
CA GLU A 62 8.41 12.54 5.81
C GLU A 62 7.46 12.27 4.63
N ASP A 63 7.91 11.57 3.59
CA ASP A 63 7.08 11.14 2.47
C ASP A 63 5.94 10.23 2.96
N MET A 64 6.28 9.22 3.77
CA MET A 64 5.31 8.28 4.31
C MET A 64 4.27 8.98 5.19
N ILE A 65 4.68 9.88 6.07
CA ILE A 65 3.80 10.68 6.94
C ILE A 65 2.88 11.56 6.10
N HIS A 66 3.43 12.27 5.10
CA HIS A 66 2.67 13.17 4.23
C HIS A 66 1.53 12.44 3.52
N HIS A 67 1.87 11.35 2.82
CA HIS A 67 0.91 10.55 2.07
C HIS A 67 -0.08 9.82 2.99
N CYS A 68 0.39 9.27 4.11
CA CYS A 68 -0.47 8.59 5.08
C CYS A 68 -1.51 9.56 5.68
N ALA A 69 -1.13 10.76 6.05
CA ALA A 69 -2.04 11.77 6.58
C ALA A 69 -3.11 12.18 5.55
N ALA A 70 -2.78 12.24 4.26
CA ALA A 70 -3.73 12.51 3.19
C ALA A 70 -4.75 11.36 3.04
N VAL A 71 -4.27 10.11 2.96
CA VAL A 71 -5.10 8.90 2.87
C VAL A 71 -6.02 8.77 4.08
N ALA A 72 -5.50 8.96 5.29
CA ALA A 72 -6.26 8.84 6.53
C ALA A 72 -7.43 9.85 6.64
N ARG A 73 -7.35 10.99 5.95
CA ARG A 73 -8.49 11.93 5.84
C ARG A 73 -9.55 11.45 4.85
N GLY A 74 -9.15 10.69 3.82
CA GLY A 74 -10.05 10.18 2.78
C GLY A 74 -10.82 8.93 3.19
N ALA A 75 -10.19 8.02 3.93
CA ALA A 75 -10.78 6.76 4.33
C ALA A 75 -11.46 6.83 5.70
N LYS A 76 -12.65 6.22 5.82
CA LYS A 76 -13.44 6.18 7.06
C LYS A 76 -13.63 4.76 7.60
N ASN A 77 -13.69 3.78 6.70
CA ASN A 77 -14.03 2.39 7.01
C ASN A 77 -12.86 1.43 6.83
N ALA A 78 -12.00 1.63 5.85
CA ALA A 78 -10.82 0.80 5.61
C ALA A 78 -9.79 0.95 6.75
N LEU A 79 -9.11 -0.14 7.09
CA LEU A 79 -7.96 -0.12 7.99
C LEU A 79 -6.77 0.56 7.30
N ILE A 80 -6.19 1.58 7.92
CA ILE A 80 -5.04 2.31 7.38
C ILE A 80 -3.74 1.69 7.90
N VAL A 81 -2.99 1.10 6.98
CA VAL A 81 -1.66 0.50 7.25
C VAL A 81 -0.61 1.33 6.52
N CYS A 82 0.46 1.71 7.21
CA CYS A 82 1.54 2.51 6.62
C CYS A 82 2.88 1.80 6.73
N ASP A 83 3.63 1.75 5.63
CA ASP A 83 4.97 1.18 5.62
C ASP A 83 5.94 2.04 6.42
N MET A 84 6.80 1.36 7.15
CA MET A 84 8.02 1.93 7.68
C MET A 84 9.08 1.89 6.56
N PRO A 85 9.57 3.03 6.07
CA PRO A 85 10.51 3.05 4.95
C PRO A 85 11.89 2.51 5.36
N PHE A 86 12.72 2.20 4.36
CA PHE A 86 14.07 1.68 4.56
C PHE A 86 14.87 2.52 5.55
N MET A 87 15.61 1.87 6.46
CA MET A 87 16.41 2.45 7.54
C MET A 87 15.64 3.21 8.62
N SER A 88 14.31 3.15 8.63
CA SER A 88 13.52 3.75 9.72
C SER A 88 13.33 2.82 10.93
N TYR A 89 13.61 1.51 10.77
CA TYR A 89 13.46 0.51 11.84
C TYR A 89 14.66 -0.44 11.97
N GLN A 90 15.53 -0.52 10.97
CA GLN A 90 16.69 -1.42 10.97
C GLN A 90 17.81 -0.93 11.90
N THR A 91 17.90 0.36 12.16
CA THR A 91 19.00 1.01 12.91
C THR A 91 19.01 0.61 14.38
N SER A 92 17.86 0.62 15.04
CA SER A 92 17.71 0.24 16.45
C SER A 92 16.24 -0.05 16.78
N VAL A 93 16.01 -0.75 17.90
CA VAL A 93 14.66 -0.95 18.45
C VAL A 93 14.04 0.40 18.88
N TYR A 94 14.85 1.32 19.41
CA TYR A 94 14.38 2.65 19.80
C TYR A 94 13.86 3.44 18.59
N ASP A 95 14.64 3.52 17.50
CA ASP A 95 14.24 4.23 16.29
C ASP A 95 12.99 3.60 15.67
N ALA A 96 12.88 2.28 15.69
CA ALA A 96 11.70 1.56 15.19
C ALA A 96 10.43 1.99 15.93
N VAL A 97 10.46 2.04 17.27
CA VAL A 97 9.30 2.46 18.08
C VAL A 97 8.98 3.95 17.85
N VAL A 98 9.99 4.82 17.82
CA VAL A 98 9.81 6.26 17.58
C VAL A 98 9.19 6.50 16.22
N ASN A 99 9.70 5.88 15.15
CA ASN A 99 9.22 6.07 13.79
C ASN A 99 7.82 5.45 13.57
N ALA A 100 7.54 4.28 14.15
CA ALA A 100 6.19 3.74 14.20
C ALA A 100 5.22 4.70 14.89
N GLY A 101 5.61 5.28 16.04
CA GLY A 101 4.85 6.28 16.76
C GLY A 101 4.58 7.55 15.93
N ARG A 102 5.53 8.01 15.11
CA ARG A 102 5.36 9.12 14.18
C ARG A 102 4.32 8.81 13.11
N LEU A 103 4.36 7.62 12.51
CA LEU A 103 3.34 7.19 11.52
C LEU A 103 1.94 7.17 12.12
N MET A 104 1.79 6.73 13.38
CA MET A 104 0.50 6.73 14.08
C MET A 104 0.01 8.16 14.40
N LYS A 105 0.89 9.03 14.93
CA LYS A 105 0.50 10.36 15.43
C LYS A 105 0.43 11.40 14.32
N GLU A 106 1.44 11.48 13.47
CA GLU A 106 1.55 12.49 12.42
C GLU A 106 0.87 11.99 11.13
N GLY A 107 1.13 10.74 10.72
CA GLY A 107 0.53 10.10 9.56
C GLY A 107 -0.92 9.66 9.77
N ARG A 108 -1.37 9.48 11.03
CA ARG A 108 -2.70 8.97 11.41
C ARG A 108 -2.95 7.54 10.92
N ALA A 109 -1.88 6.75 10.77
CA ALA A 109 -1.98 5.31 10.54
C ALA A 109 -2.70 4.61 11.70
N GLN A 110 -3.25 3.44 11.45
CA GLN A 110 -3.87 2.56 12.46
C GLN A 110 -3.04 1.31 12.70
N ALA A 111 -2.11 1.02 11.79
CA ALA A 111 -1.10 -0.03 11.90
C ALA A 111 0.10 0.36 11.05
N VAL A 112 1.26 -0.24 11.34
CA VAL A 112 2.46 -0.09 10.52
C VAL A 112 2.81 -1.42 9.83
N LYS A 113 3.54 -1.36 8.71
CA LYS A 113 4.12 -2.54 8.06
C LYS A 113 5.64 -2.39 8.02
N LEU A 114 6.37 -3.48 8.17
CA LEU A 114 7.82 -3.53 8.00
C LEU A 114 8.26 -4.88 7.40
N GLU A 115 9.42 -4.85 6.74
CA GLU A 115 9.99 -5.97 6.00
C GLU A 115 11.07 -6.68 6.81
N GLY A 116 11.09 -8.02 6.69
CA GLY A 116 12.09 -8.88 7.32
C GLY A 116 11.46 -10.02 8.10
N GLY A 117 12.30 -10.97 8.51
CA GLY A 117 11.92 -12.16 9.27
C GLY A 117 12.40 -12.08 10.72
N LYS A 118 13.11 -13.15 11.16
CA LYS A 118 13.63 -13.25 12.55
C LYS A 118 14.49 -12.06 12.96
N GLU A 119 15.21 -11.47 12.02
CA GLU A 119 16.14 -10.35 12.25
C GLU A 119 15.43 -9.07 12.72
N VAL A 120 14.14 -8.90 12.43
CA VAL A 120 13.36 -7.72 12.83
C VAL A 120 12.36 -8.00 13.96
N CYS A 121 12.30 -9.23 14.46
CA CYS A 121 11.39 -9.59 15.57
C CYS A 121 11.57 -8.73 16.83
N PRO A 122 12.80 -8.33 17.25
CA PRO A 122 12.96 -7.42 18.38
C PRO A 122 12.25 -6.06 18.18
N GLN A 123 12.33 -5.49 16.98
CA GLN A 123 11.63 -4.26 16.61
C GLN A 123 10.12 -4.45 16.59
N VAL A 124 9.64 -5.53 15.92
CA VAL A 124 8.22 -5.89 15.88
C VAL A 124 7.66 -5.98 17.29
N LYS A 125 8.31 -6.77 18.16
CA LYS A 125 7.85 -6.94 19.53
C LYS A 125 7.76 -5.62 20.30
N ALA A 126 8.78 -4.78 20.20
CA ALA A 126 8.81 -3.50 20.90
C ALA A 126 7.73 -2.53 20.41
N ILE A 127 7.45 -2.51 19.10
CA ILE A 127 6.36 -1.72 18.49
C ILE A 127 5.01 -2.23 18.99
N VAL A 128 4.80 -3.57 18.98
CA VAL A 128 3.57 -4.19 19.51
C VAL A 128 3.39 -3.92 20.99
N ASP A 129 4.44 -4.06 21.80
CA ASP A 129 4.42 -3.76 23.25
C ASP A 129 4.10 -2.28 23.54
N ALA A 130 4.44 -1.37 22.62
CA ALA A 130 4.03 0.03 22.67
C ALA A 130 2.55 0.28 22.27
N GLY A 131 1.79 -0.78 21.95
CA GLY A 131 0.37 -0.70 21.57
C GLY A 131 0.13 -0.37 20.10
N ILE A 132 1.12 -0.51 19.23
CA ILE A 132 1.02 -0.22 17.80
C ILE A 132 0.89 -1.55 17.04
N PRO A 133 -0.20 -1.80 16.28
CA PRO A 133 -0.35 -3.01 15.49
C PRO A 133 0.67 -3.06 14.34
N VAL A 134 1.28 -4.23 14.14
CA VAL A 134 2.30 -4.46 13.11
C VAL A 134 1.82 -5.50 12.10
N CYS A 135 1.95 -5.19 10.81
CA CYS A 135 1.89 -6.13 9.71
C CYS A 135 3.31 -6.52 9.29
N GLY A 136 3.63 -7.82 9.23
CA GLY A 136 4.91 -8.29 8.73
C GLY A 136 4.94 -8.31 7.20
N HIS A 137 6.14 -8.41 6.59
CA HIS A 137 6.29 -8.59 5.15
C HIS A 137 7.44 -9.54 4.85
N LEU A 138 7.11 -10.63 4.17
CA LEU A 138 8.02 -11.72 3.82
C LEU A 138 7.97 -12.04 2.32
N GLY A 139 8.96 -12.77 1.85
CA GLY A 139 9.14 -13.12 0.45
C GLY A 139 10.10 -12.15 -0.22
N LEU A 140 9.70 -11.56 -1.34
CA LEU A 140 10.40 -10.41 -1.90
C LEU A 140 10.11 -9.22 -0.99
N THR A 141 11.18 -8.61 -0.50
CA THR A 141 11.14 -7.39 0.30
C THR A 141 11.85 -6.29 -0.49
N PRO A 142 11.11 -5.36 -1.14
CA PRO A 142 11.68 -4.35 -2.03
C PRO A 142 12.79 -3.50 -1.40
N GLN A 143 12.73 -3.25 -0.09
CA GLN A 143 13.79 -2.54 0.65
C GLN A 143 15.12 -3.31 0.64
N SER A 144 15.09 -4.62 0.41
CA SER A 144 16.30 -5.47 0.30
C SER A 144 16.72 -5.74 -1.14
N ILE A 145 16.23 -4.98 -2.12
CA ILE A 145 16.40 -5.23 -3.55
C ILE A 145 17.88 -5.36 -3.97
N ASN A 146 18.74 -4.53 -3.37
CA ASN A 146 20.19 -4.57 -3.63
C ASN A 146 20.83 -5.87 -3.10
N ALA A 147 20.38 -6.36 -1.95
CA ALA A 147 20.86 -7.64 -1.39
C ALA A 147 20.38 -8.83 -2.21
N PHE A 148 19.20 -8.76 -2.82
CA PHE A 148 18.67 -9.81 -3.72
C PHE A 148 19.26 -9.78 -5.13
N GLY A 149 19.87 -8.65 -5.51
CA GLY A 149 20.33 -8.42 -6.89
C GLY A 149 19.18 -8.40 -7.91
N GLY A 150 18.09 -7.72 -7.57
CA GLY A 150 16.92 -7.47 -8.39
C GLY A 150 15.64 -8.20 -7.93
N PHE A 151 14.53 -7.93 -8.64
CA PHE A 151 13.22 -8.52 -8.37
C PHE A 151 13.19 -10.00 -8.76
N LYS A 152 13.19 -10.90 -7.78
CA LYS A 152 13.22 -12.35 -7.98
C LYS A 152 12.16 -13.04 -7.10
N VAL A 153 11.51 -14.06 -7.65
CA VAL A 153 10.62 -14.93 -6.87
C VAL A 153 11.42 -15.63 -5.78
N GLN A 154 10.94 -15.53 -4.55
CA GLN A 154 11.59 -16.04 -3.34
C GLN A 154 11.18 -17.49 -3.03
N ALA A 155 11.83 -18.11 -2.04
CA ALA A 155 11.49 -19.44 -1.49
C ALA A 155 11.41 -20.57 -2.53
N LYS A 156 12.23 -20.56 -3.58
CA LYS A 156 12.26 -21.60 -4.63
C LYS A 156 13.04 -22.85 -4.26
N THR A 157 13.87 -22.82 -3.23
CA THR A 157 14.63 -23.98 -2.75
C THR A 157 14.06 -24.47 -1.42
N GLU A 158 14.32 -25.74 -1.08
CA GLU A 158 13.88 -26.32 0.19
C GLU A 158 14.36 -25.48 1.40
N ALA A 159 15.64 -25.09 1.41
CA ALA A 159 16.21 -24.29 2.48
C ALA A 159 15.53 -22.91 2.59
N ALA A 160 15.29 -22.24 1.45
CA ALA A 160 14.61 -20.94 1.42
C ALA A 160 13.14 -21.04 1.84
N ALA A 161 12.43 -22.10 1.44
CA ALA A 161 11.06 -22.34 1.86
C ALA A 161 10.95 -22.64 3.36
N LYS A 162 11.86 -23.45 3.92
CA LYS A 162 11.94 -23.69 5.37
C LYS A 162 12.19 -22.39 6.13
N LYS A 163 13.15 -21.57 5.67
CA LYS A 163 13.45 -20.25 6.27
C LYS A 163 12.24 -19.33 6.24
N LEU A 164 11.48 -19.30 5.13
CA LEU A 164 10.27 -18.46 5.02
C LEU A 164 9.23 -18.88 6.07
N ILE A 165 8.97 -20.19 6.22
CA ILE A 165 8.02 -20.71 7.20
C ILE A 165 8.48 -20.40 8.63
N GLU A 166 9.77 -20.54 8.93
CA GLU A 166 10.32 -20.19 10.24
C GLU A 166 10.22 -18.70 10.54
N ASN A 167 10.47 -17.85 9.55
CA ASN A 167 10.31 -16.40 9.68
C ASN A 167 8.85 -16.00 9.91
N ALA A 168 7.90 -16.65 9.22
CA ALA A 168 6.47 -16.39 9.41
C ALA A 168 6.03 -16.70 10.86
N LYS A 169 6.47 -17.84 11.40
CA LYS A 169 6.19 -18.21 12.80
C LYS A 169 6.84 -17.24 13.79
N ALA A 170 8.09 -16.84 13.54
CA ALA A 170 8.78 -15.90 14.42
C ALA A 170 8.10 -14.50 14.44
N LEU A 171 7.61 -14.03 13.29
CA LEU A 171 6.84 -12.78 13.23
C LEU A 171 5.50 -12.92 13.97
N GLU A 172 4.81 -14.05 13.83
CA GLU A 172 3.58 -14.31 14.59
C GLU A 172 3.85 -14.31 16.10
N GLU A 173 4.90 -14.99 16.55
CA GLU A 173 5.34 -14.99 17.98
C GLU A 173 5.73 -13.60 18.45
N ALA A 174 6.28 -12.75 17.58
CA ALA A 174 6.58 -11.35 17.89
C ALA A 174 5.33 -10.45 17.97
N GLY A 175 4.16 -10.95 17.54
CA GLY A 175 2.85 -10.30 17.73
C GLY A 175 2.32 -9.54 16.52
N VAL A 176 2.75 -9.85 15.27
CA VAL A 176 2.11 -9.26 14.09
C VAL A 176 0.64 -9.66 14.00
N PHE A 177 -0.24 -8.74 13.55
CA PHE A 177 -1.66 -9.04 13.36
C PHE A 177 -1.97 -9.65 11.99
N ALA A 178 -1.10 -9.48 11.02
CA ALA A 178 -1.17 -10.01 9.66
C ALA A 178 0.24 -10.03 9.04
N MET A 179 0.43 -10.70 7.91
CA MET A 179 1.68 -10.63 7.16
C MET A 179 1.43 -10.64 5.65
N VAL A 180 2.20 -9.83 4.92
CA VAL A 180 2.25 -9.85 3.46
C VAL A 180 3.21 -10.95 3.01
N LEU A 181 2.83 -11.71 1.97
CA LEU A 181 3.67 -12.67 1.26
C LEU A 181 3.82 -12.18 -0.19
N GLU A 182 5.03 -11.73 -0.56
CA GLU A 182 5.29 -11.18 -1.89
C GLU A 182 6.17 -12.10 -2.73
N CYS A 183 5.76 -12.32 -4.00
CA CYS A 183 6.52 -13.09 -4.98
C CYS A 183 7.01 -14.45 -4.45
N VAL A 184 6.09 -15.20 -3.82
CA VAL A 184 6.32 -16.54 -3.26
C VAL A 184 5.53 -17.56 -4.10
N PRO A 185 6.10 -18.75 -4.42
CA PRO A 185 5.33 -19.79 -5.10
C PRO A 185 4.06 -20.16 -4.32
N ALA A 186 2.92 -20.26 -5.02
CA ALA A 186 1.60 -20.46 -4.39
C ALA A 186 1.56 -21.64 -3.40
N LYS A 187 2.20 -22.78 -3.72
CA LYS A 187 2.26 -23.93 -2.81
C LYS A 187 3.04 -23.65 -1.51
N ILE A 188 4.04 -22.78 -1.56
CA ILE A 188 4.77 -22.38 -0.35
C ILE A 188 3.95 -21.37 0.46
N ALA A 189 3.28 -20.43 -0.21
CA ALA A 189 2.35 -19.49 0.43
C ALA A 189 1.18 -20.23 1.12
N GLU A 190 0.65 -21.30 0.51
CA GLU A 190 -0.36 -22.20 1.10
C GLU A 190 0.15 -22.79 2.42
N LEU A 191 1.35 -23.38 2.40
CA LEU A 191 1.98 -23.97 3.59
C LEU A 191 2.21 -22.92 4.70
N VAL A 192 2.60 -21.70 4.36
CA VAL A 192 2.75 -20.62 5.34
C VAL A 192 1.38 -20.26 5.92
N THR A 193 0.37 -20.04 5.06
CA THR A 193 -0.99 -19.68 5.47
C THR A 193 -1.63 -20.68 6.42
N GLU A 194 -1.38 -21.98 6.20
CA GLU A 194 -1.85 -23.06 7.07
C GLU A 194 -1.12 -23.15 8.42
N LYS A 195 0.15 -22.68 8.47
CA LYS A 195 1.02 -22.83 9.64
C LYS A 195 0.98 -21.64 10.60
N VAL A 196 0.33 -20.55 10.22
CA VAL A 196 0.18 -19.35 11.05
C VAL A 196 -1.30 -19.09 11.32
N SER A 197 -1.61 -18.56 12.49
CA SER A 197 -2.99 -18.21 12.89
C SER A 197 -3.37 -16.79 12.46
N VAL A 198 -2.40 -15.94 12.12
CA VAL A 198 -2.63 -14.59 11.63
C VAL A 198 -2.93 -14.59 10.12
N PRO A 199 -3.73 -13.64 9.59
CA PRO A 199 -4.02 -13.55 8.16
C PRO A 199 -2.76 -13.32 7.31
N THR A 200 -2.67 -14.03 6.19
CA THR A 200 -1.69 -13.79 5.15
C THR A 200 -2.31 -13.00 3.99
N ILE A 201 -1.61 -11.97 3.52
CA ILE A 201 -2.03 -11.13 2.39
C ILE A 201 -1.05 -11.34 1.25
N GLY A 202 -1.54 -11.92 0.15
CA GLY A 202 -0.69 -12.25 -1.00
C GLY A 202 -0.54 -11.11 -1.98
N ILE A 203 0.65 -10.98 -2.57
CA ILE A 203 0.93 -10.24 -3.80
C ILE A 203 1.93 -11.06 -4.62
N GLY A 204 1.46 -11.65 -5.72
CA GLY A 204 2.26 -12.63 -6.45
C GLY A 204 2.54 -13.93 -5.68
N ALA A 205 1.63 -14.31 -4.78
CA ALA A 205 1.73 -15.50 -3.94
C ALA A 205 0.57 -16.51 -4.18
N GLY A 206 -0.21 -16.32 -5.24
CA GLY A 206 -1.38 -17.13 -5.53
C GLY A 206 -2.62 -16.71 -4.73
N ASN A 207 -3.74 -17.43 -4.95
CA ASN A 207 -5.04 -17.14 -4.32
C ASN A 207 -5.26 -17.87 -2.99
N VAL A 208 -4.26 -18.57 -2.51
CA VAL A 208 -4.32 -19.41 -1.29
C VAL A 208 -4.23 -18.59 -0.01
N CYS A 209 -3.66 -17.38 -0.06
CA CYS A 209 -3.60 -16.48 1.08
C CYS A 209 -5.00 -16.03 1.53
N ASP A 210 -5.11 -15.54 2.77
CA ASP A 210 -6.37 -15.07 3.35
C ASP A 210 -6.84 -13.74 2.75
N GLY A 211 -5.95 -12.99 2.09
CA GLY A 211 -6.27 -11.78 1.35
C GLY A 211 -5.30 -11.52 0.22
N GLN A 212 -5.53 -10.42 -0.51
CA GLN A 212 -4.68 -9.96 -1.61
C GLN A 212 -4.46 -8.45 -1.50
N VAL A 213 -3.26 -7.99 -1.90
CA VAL A 213 -2.95 -6.58 -2.08
C VAL A 213 -2.44 -6.32 -3.49
N LEU A 214 -2.79 -5.17 -4.06
CA LEU A 214 -2.22 -4.65 -5.31
C LEU A 214 -1.91 -3.17 -5.17
N VAL A 215 -0.92 -2.71 -5.93
CA VAL A 215 -0.68 -1.28 -6.19
C VAL A 215 -1.78 -0.80 -7.12
N TYR A 216 -2.52 0.27 -6.72
CA TYR A 216 -3.70 0.68 -7.47
C TYR A 216 -3.37 1.21 -8.87
N GLN A 217 -2.21 1.83 -9.05
CA GLN A 217 -1.75 2.28 -10.37
C GLN A 217 -1.56 1.10 -11.33
N ASP A 218 -1.03 -0.01 -10.83
CA ASP A 218 -0.81 -1.21 -11.64
C ASP A 218 -2.14 -1.82 -12.07
N MET A 219 -3.08 -2.02 -11.12
CA MET A 219 -4.37 -2.63 -11.44
C MET A 219 -5.26 -1.77 -12.33
N LEU A 220 -5.05 -0.45 -12.33
CA LEU A 220 -5.80 0.49 -13.17
C LEU A 220 -5.07 0.86 -14.48
N GLY A 221 -3.87 0.30 -14.74
CA GLY A 221 -3.09 0.58 -15.94
C GLY A 221 -2.62 2.03 -16.02
N MET A 222 -2.40 2.69 -14.87
CA MET A 222 -1.90 4.07 -14.81
C MET A 222 -0.36 4.12 -14.85
N PHE A 223 0.30 3.11 -14.25
CA PHE A 223 1.75 2.95 -14.31
C PHE A 223 2.12 2.01 -15.46
N SER A 224 3.03 2.43 -16.35
CA SER A 224 3.31 1.74 -17.61
C SER A 224 4.75 1.27 -17.76
N ASP A 225 5.67 1.71 -16.90
CA ASP A 225 7.10 1.43 -17.08
C ASP A 225 7.42 -0.05 -16.84
N PHE A 226 6.71 -0.67 -15.93
CA PHE A 226 6.79 -2.10 -15.69
C PHE A 226 5.46 -2.65 -15.15
N THR A 227 5.02 -3.81 -15.66
CA THR A 227 3.85 -4.53 -15.13
C THR A 227 4.28 -5.91 -14.66
N PRO A 228 4.28 -6.17 -13.33
CA PRO A 228 4.60 -7.47 -12.78
C PRO A 228 3.65 -8.56 -13.32
N LYS A 229 4.14 -9.77 -13.52
CA LYS A 229 3.35 -10.92 -14.03
C LYS A 229 2.08 -11.20 -13.22
N PHE A 230 2.10 -10.94 -11.93
CA PHE A 230 0.98 -11.22 -11.03
C PHE A 230 -0.13 -10.15 -11.07
N VAL A 231 0.12 -9.02 -11.73
CA VAL A 231 -0.87 -7.94 -11.83
C VAL A 231 -1.93 -8.30 -12.87
N LYS A 232 -3.17 -8.32 -12.42
CA LYS A 232 -4.34 -8.26 -13.31
C LYS A 232 -4.77 -6.80 -13.45
N ARG A 233 -4.84 -6.31 -14.69
CA ARG A 233 -5.46 -5.01 -14.98
C ARG A 233 -6.97 -5.15 -14.92
N PHE A 234 -7.62 -4.36 -14.09
CA PHE A 234 -9.07 -4.30 -13.94
C PHE A 234 -9.69 -3.17 -14.78
N ALA A 235 -8.87 -2.18 -15.15
CA ALA A 235 -9.22 -1.09 -16.04
C ALA A 235 -7.96 -0.54 -16.73
N ASP A 236 -8.14 0.28 -17.77
CA ASP A 236 -7.07 1.01 -18.47
C ASP A 236 -7.29 2.53 -18.32
N ILE A 237 -7.21 2.99 -17.09
CA ILE A 237 -7.43 4.40 -16.75
C ILE A 237 -6.33 5.30 -17.32
N GLY A 238 -5.11 4.78 -17.45
CA GLY A 238 -4.00 5.54 -18.05
C GLY A 238 -4.31 6.01 -19.47
N THR A 239 -4.91 5.17 -20.32
CA THR A 239 -5.37 5.55 -21.66
C THR A 239 -6.50 6.58 -21.60
N VAL A 240 -7.51 6.35 -20.75
CA VAL A 240 -8.62 7.29 -20.56
C VAL A 240 -8.14 8.68 -20.14
N MET A 241 -7.19 8.75 -19.22
CA MET A 241 -6.60 10.01 -18.76
C MET A 241 -5.84 10.73 -19.88
N LYS A 242 -5.02 10.00 -20.65
CA LYS A 242 -4.28 10.58 -21.81
C LYS A 242 -5.25 11.19 -22.83
N ASP A 243 -6.32 10.47 -23.17
CA ASP A 243 -7.31 10.92 -24.13
C ASP A 243 -8.08 12.15 -23.61
N ALA A 244 -8.42 12.18 -22.32
CA ALA A 244 -9.06 13.32 -21.70
C ALA A 244 -8.15 14.55 -21.70
N PHE A 245 -6.86 14.40 -21.35
CA PHE A 245 -5.89 15.50 -21.38
C PHE A 245 -5.67 16.04 -22.81
N ALA A 246 -5.55 15.15 -23.80
CA ALA A 246 -5.42 15.53 -25.20
C ALA A 246 -6.67 16.25 -25.72
N THR A 247 -7.86 15.82 -25.29
CA THR A 247 -9.11 16.47 -25.64
C THR A 247 -9.19 17.87 -25.05
N TYR A 248 -8.90 18.02 -23.75
CA TYR A 248 -8.83 19.32 -23.09
C TYR A 248 -7.87 20.28 -23.80
N ASP A 249 -6.64 19.85 -24.08
CA ASP A 249 -5.63 20.66 -24.78
C ASP A 249 -6.14 21.13 -26.16
N ARG A 250 -6.76 20.22 -26.93
CA ARG A 250 -7.31 20.53 -28.25
C ARG A 250 -8.45 21.56 -28.17
N GLU A 251 -9.39 21.38 -27.25
CA GLU A 251 -10.55 22.27 -27.09
C GLU A 251 -10.15 23.66 -26.62
N VAL A 252 -9.19 23.78 -25.69
CA VAL A 252 -8.63 25.07 -25.27
C VAL A 252 -7.97 25.79 -26.46
N LYS A 253 -7.14 25.09 -27.23
CA LYS A 253 -6.46 25.68 -28.40
C LYS A 253 -7.40 26.05 -29.55
N ALA A 254 -8.52 25.34 -29.68
CA ALA A 254 -9.56 25.64 -30.64
C ALA A 254 -10.54 26.75 -30.17
N GLY A 255 -10.44 27.21 -28.91
CA GLY A 255 -11.40 28.16 -28.34
C GLY A 255 -12.82 27.61 -28.14
N THR A 256 -12.98 26.29 -28.13
CA THR A 256 -14.27 25.63 -27.90
C THR A 256 -14.53 25.34 -26.42
N PHE A 257 -13.50 25.38 -25.59
CA PHE A 257 -13.59 25.40 -24.14
C PHE A 257 -12.95 26.70 -23.59
N PRO A 258 -13.60 27.39 -22.62
CA PRO A 258 -14.89 27.10 -22.01
C PRO A 258 -16.07 27.41 -22.95
N GLU A 259 -17.17 26.62 -22.81
CA GLU A 259 -18.45 26.93 -23.40
C GLU A 259 -19.21 27.96 -22.54
N LYS A 260 -20.24 28.61 -23.07
CA LYS A 260 -21.07 29.61 -22.33
C LYS A 260 -21.57 29.11 -20.98
N LYS A 261 -21.89 27.82 -20.85
CA LYS A 261 -22.32 27.21 -19.58
C LYS A 261 -21.22 27.16 -18.48
N HIS A 262 -19.98 27.40 -18.85
CA HIS A 262 -18.82 27.44 -17.96
C HIS A 262 -18.36 28.86 -17.64
N GLU A 263 -19.09 29.91 -18.17
CA GLU A 263 -18.74 31.31 -17.99
C GLU A 263 -19.56 31.94 -16.87
N TYR A 264 -18.98 32.92 -16.22
CA TYR A 264 -19.71 33.79 -15.29
C TYR A 264 -20.16 35.03 -16.03
N THR A 265 -21.39 35.44 -15.79
CA THR A 265 -21.97 36.65 -16.39
C THR A 265 -21.92 37.83 -15.42
N VAL A 266 -21.82 39.01 -15.96
CA VAL A 266 -21.98 40.26 -15.23
C VAL A 266 -23.18 41.03 -15.84
N SER A 267 -23.88 41.82 -15.03
CA SER A 267 -25.00 42.63 -15.52
C SER A 267 -24.52 43.78 -16.42
N ASP A 268 -25.35 44.17 -17.39
CA ASP A 268 -25.03 45.27 -18.32
C ASP A 268 -24.80 46.60 -17.58
N ASP A 269 -25.53 46.83 -16.47
CA ASP A 269 -25.34 48.03 -15.61
C ASP A 269 -23.91 48.13 -15.02
N VAL A 270 -23.20 47.01 -14.83
CA VAL A 270 -21.81 47.01 -14.37
C VAL A 270 -20.87 47.30 -15.54
N LEU A 271 -21.18 46.73 -16.71
CA LEU A 271 -20.39 46.99 -17.92
C LEU A 271 -20.45 48.44 -18.36
N GLU A 272 -21.65 49.04 -18.35
CA GLU A 272 -21.86 50.47 -18.71
C GLU A 272 -21.10 51.46 -17.82
N LYS A 273 -20.78 51.07 -16.57
CA LYS A 273 -19.97 51.87 -15.64
C LYS A 273 -18.47 51.75 -15.81
N LEU A 274 -18.01 50.82 -16.64
CA LEU A 274 -16.59 50.56 -16.88
C LEU A 274 -16.08 51.24 -18.15
N TYR A 275 -16.97 51.70 -18.99
CA TYR A 275 -16.71 52.43 -20.23
C TYR A 275 -17.39 53.83 -20.17
#